data_e35a8a7129082bc83ef6854fecaa69b7
#
_entry.id   e35a8a7129082bc83ef6854fecaa69b7
#
_cell.length_a   1.000
_cell.length_b   1.000
_cell.length_c   1.000
_cell.angle_alpha   90.00
_cell.angle_beta   90.00
_cell.angle_gamma   90.00
#
_symmetry.space_group_name_H-M   'P 1'
#
loop_
_entity.id
_entity.type
_entity.pdbx_description
1 polymer ?
#
loop_
_entity_poly.entity_id
_entity_poly.type
_entity_poly.pdbx_seq_one_letter_code
_entity_poly.pdbx_strand_id
1 'polypeptide(L)'
;KMYVAAGADMVYPDAIASEDQIKRFVDAVQAPVSINMGFGIRSRPTTPQISALRLQEIGVARVSYARMLPAAAIMGMTRALELFRDSVETGTVHDRPDMLAGIEDITDLMGYPFIDKLESEFLLPEEMERKYGSGTRSFVVRG
;
A
#
# COMPACT_ATOMS: atom_id res chain seq x y z
N LYS A 1 -16.54 8.59 25.36
CA LYS A 1 -16.99 9.93 25.75
C LYS A 1 -15.91 10.71 26.51
N MET A 2 -15.22 10.09 27.47
CA MET A 2 -14.15 10.78 28.25
C MET A 2 -13.03 11.32 27.37
N TYR A 3 -12.56 10.57 26.38
CA TYR A 3 -11.54 11.02 25.44
C TYR A 3 -11.99 12.21 24.60
N VAL A 4 -13.24 12.19 24.13
CA VAL A 4 -13.83 13.32 23.38
C VAL A 4 -13.92 14.56 24.28
N ALA A 5 -14.37 14.39 25.52
CA ALA A 5 -14.41 15.49 26.51
C ALA A 5 -13.01 16.02 26.85
N ALA A 6 -11.98 15.22 26.70
CA ALA A 6 -10.57 15.61 26.87
C ALA A 6 -9.93 16.19 25.59
N GLY A 7 -10.70 16.34 24.49
CA GLY A 7 -10.23 16.98 23.26
C GLY A 7 -9.82 16.03 22.14
N ALA A 8 -10.22 14.77 22.18
CA ALA A 8 -9.95 13.87 21.05
C ALA A 8 -10.85 14.21 19.85
N ASP A 9 -10.24 14.43 18.67
CA ASP A 9 -10.94 14.72 17.40
C ASP A 9 -11.55 13.45 16.77
N MET A 10 -11.00 12.29 17.09
CA MET A 10 -11.45 10.98 16.60
C MET A 10 -11.21 9.93 17.66
N VAL A 11 -12.07 8.90 17.70
CA VAL A 11 -11.91 7.77 18.62
C VAL A 11 -11.79 6.45 17.85
N TYR A 12 -10.97 5.58 18.40
CA TYR A 12 -10.68 4.28 17.81
C TYR A 12 -10.90 3.18 18.90
N PRO A 13 -12.00 2.42 18.81
CA PRO A 13 -12.19 1.22 19.62
C PRO A 13 -11.47 0.05 18.99
N ASP A 14 -10.62 -0.62 19.74
CA ASP A 14 -9.94 -1.83 19.28
C ASP A 14 -10.74 -3.08 19.61
N ALA A 15 -10.57 -4.13 18.77
CA ALA A 15 -11.09 -5.48 18.98
C ALA A 15 -12.62 -5.57 19.20
N ILE A 16 -13.41 -4.71 18.56
CA ILE A 16 -14.88 -4.87 18.57
C ILE A 16 -15.27 -6.15 17.83
N ALA A 17 -16.10 -6.97 18.44
CA ALA A 17 -16.38 -8.31 17.97
C ALA A 17 -17.62 -8.43 17.05
N SER A 18 -18.44 -7.40 16.89
CA SER A 18 -19.63 -7.45 16.03
C SER A 18 -20.01 -6.09 15.43
N GLU A 19 -20.76 -6.14 14.31
CA GLU A 19 -21.34 -4.97 13.67
C GLU A 19 -22.24 -4.16 14.62
N ASP A 20 -23.07 -4.86 15.40
CA ASP A 20 -23.94 -4.22 16.39
C ASP A 20 -23.17 -3.45 17.46
N GLN A 21 -22.01 -3.96 17.87
CA GLN A 21 -21.16 -3.26 18.82
C GLN A 21 -20.56 -2.00 18.18
N ILE A 22 -20.16 -2.07 16.92
CA ILE A 22 -19.67 -0.91 16.16
C ILE A 22 -20.77 0.14 16.09
N LYS A 23 -21.98 -0.25 15.68
CA LYS A 23 -23.10 0.68 15.56
C LYS A 23 -23.41 1.34 16.90
N ARG A 24 -23.52 0.57 17.97
CA ARG A 24 -23.75 1.12 19.31
C ARG A 24 -22.64 2.07 19.77
N PHE A 25 -21.40 1.78 19.39
CA PHE A 25 -20.28 2.65 19.71
C PHE A 25 -20.38 3.97 18.95
N VAL A 26 -20.65 3.94 17.63
CA VAL A 26 -20.89 5.10 16.79
C VAL A 26 -22.03 5.96 17.34
N ASP A 27 -23.16 5.36 17.64
CA ASP A 27 -24.35 6.05 18.17
C ASP A 27 -24.06 6.69 19.55
N ALA A 28 -23.19 6.10 20.36
CA ALA A 28 -22.89 6.58 21.71
C ALA A 28 -21.83 7.68 21.77
N VAL A 29 -20.98 7.79 20.74
CA VAL A 29 -19.85 8.72 20.71
C VAL A 29 -20.16 9.87 19.78
N GLN A 30 -20.06 11.10 20.31
CA GLN A 30 -20.28 12.34 19.51
C GLN A 30 -18.96 12.83 18.91
N ALA A 31 -18.24 11.97 18.20
CA ALA A 31 -17.03 12.28 17.48
C ALA A 31 -16.82 11.25 16.35
N PRO A 32 -16.02 11.55 15.32
CA PRO A 32 -15.67 10.59 14.28
C PRO A 32 -15.11 9.30 14.87
N VAL A 33 -15.58 8.17 14.35
CA VAL A 33 -15.14 6.84 14.78
C VAL A 33 -14.28 6.21 13.68
N SER A 34 -13.12 5.69 14.08
CA SER A 34 -12.24 4.90 13.22
C SER A 34 -12.33 3.43 13.59
N ILE A 35 -12.47 2.54 12.61
CA ILE A 35 -12.50 1.09 12.80
C ILE A 35 -11.35 0.45 12.03
N ASN A 36 -10.73 -0.56 12.65
CA ASN A 36 -9.71 -1.38 12.00
C ASN A 36 -10.33 -2.65 11.41
N MET A 37 -10.15 -2.87 10.12
CA MET A 37 -10.52 -4.10 9.44
C MET A 37 -9.29 -4.98 9.25
N GLY A 38 -9.44 -6.25 9.63
CA GLY A 38 -8.37 -7.24 9.55
C GLY A 38 -8.15 -7.82 8.15
N PHE A 39 -8.21 -7.02 7.10
CA PHE A 39 -8.06 -7.48 5.71
C PHE A 39 -6.79 -8.32 5.53
N GLY A 40 -6.91 -9.52 5.00
CA GLY A 40 -5.80 -10.46 4.80
C GLY A 40 -5.36 -11.24 6.05
N ILE A 41 -5.98 -11.05 7.21
CA ILE A 41 -5.68 -11.83 8.40
C ILE A 41 -6.68 -12.97 8.50
N ARG A 42 -6.18 -14.18 8.31
CA ARG A 42 -6.96 -15.40 8.56
C ARG A 42 -6.98 -15.69 10.06
N SER A 43 -8.14 -16.08 10.57
CA SER A 43 -8.37 -16.64 11.91
C SER A 43 -7.87 -15.79 13.09
N ARG A 44 -8.54 -14.66 13.37
CA ARG A 44 -8.56 -14.07 14.72
C ARG A 44 -10.01 -13.89 15.18
N PRO A 45 -10.31 -14.07 16.46
CA PRO A 45 -11.60 -13.69 17.05
C PRO A 45 -11.62 -12.15 17.22
N THR A 46 -11.49 -11.43 16.11
CA THR A 46 -11.51 -9.97 16.05
C THR A 46 -12.77 -9.54 15.29
N THR A 47 -12.91 -8.27 15.09
CA THR A 47 -13.99 -7.66 14.30
C THR A 47 -14.23 -8.45 13.01
N PRO A 48 -15.45 -8.92 12.74
CA PRO A 48 -15.77 -9.59 11.49
C PRO A 48 -15.47 -8.66 10.30
N GLN A 49 -15.17 -9.25 9.15
CA GLN A 49 -14.96 -8.44 7.95
C GLN A 49 -16.28 -7.83 7.48
N ILE A 50 -16.33 -6.52 7.52
CA ILE A 50 -17.47 -5.70 7.10
C ILE A 50 -17.00 -4.81 5.96
N SER A 51 -17.80 -4.67 4.91
CA SER A 51 -17.43 -3.81 3.78
C SER A 51 -17.32 -2.34 4.20
N ALA A 52 -16.47 -1.58 3.51
CA ALA A 52 -16.33 -0.15 3.76
C ALA A 52 -17.65 0.60 3.57
N LEU A 53 -18.45 0.20 2.57
CA LEU A 53 -19.79 0.77 2.35
C LEU A 53 -20.71 0.52 3.54
N ARG A 54 -20.73 -0.71 4.06
CA ARG A 54 -21.54 -1.02 5.23
C ARG A 54 -21.08 -0.26 6.47
N LEU A 55 -19.79 -0.12 6.67
CA LEU A 55 -19.23 0.70 7.76
C LEU A 55 -19.63 2.18 7.63
N GLN A 56 -19.63 2.71 6.41
CA GLN A 56 -20.11 4.06 6.13
C GLN A 56 -21.60 4.22 6.46
N GLU A 57 -22.45 3.25 6.08
CA GLU A 57 -23.89 3.26 6.39
C GLU A 57 -24.17 3.33 7.89
N ILE A 58 -23.36 2.68 8.71
CA ILE A 58 -23.50 2.70 10.18
C ILE A 58 -22.77 3.88 10.84
N GLY A 59 -22.20 4.80 10.03
CA GLY A 59 -21.64 6.06 10.52
C GLY A 59 -20.15 6.01 10.91
N VAL A 60 -19.41 5.00 10.49
CA VAL A 60 -17.95 4.97 10.66
C VAL A 60 -17.31 6.00 9.74
N ALA A 61 -16.48 6.87 10.30
CA ALA A 61 -15.84 7.96 9.58
C ALA A 61 -14.51 7.55 8.88
N ARG A 62 -13.83 6.55 9.43
CA ARG A 62 -12.54 6.07 8.90
C ARG A 62 -12.40 4.56 9.07
N VAL A 63 -11.90 3.90 8.04
CA VAL A 63 -11.54 2.48 8.08
C VAL A 63 -10.04 2.35 7.83
N SER A 64 -9.34 1.60 8.67
CA SER A 64 -7.94 1.22 8.44
C SER A 64 -7.83 -0.27 8.11
N TYR A 65 -7.05 -0.59 7.10
CA TYR A 65 -6.70 -1.96 6.73
C TYR A 65 -5.25 -2.23 7.12
N ALA A 66 -5.01 -2.38 8.44
CA ALA A 66 -3.70 -2.37 9.03
C ALA A 66 -2.90 -3.53 8.49
N ARG A 67 -2.47 -4.18 7.92
CA ARG A 67 -1.63 -5.33 7.52
C ARG A 67 -1.89 -5.79 6.09
N MET A 68 -2.77 -5.12 5.38
CA MET A 68 -3.08 -5.51 4.00
C MET A 68 -1.82 -5.46 3.12
N LEU A 69 -1.15 -4.32 3.07
CA LEU A 69 0.05 -4.14 2.25
C LEU A 69 1.23 -4.99 2.70
N PRO A 70 1.60 -5.03 4.01
CA PRO A 70 2.66 -5.93 4.46
C PRO A 70 2.36 -7.41 4.19
N ALA A 71 1.13 -7.85 4.35
CA ALA A 71 0.75 -9.22 4.05
C ALA A 71 0.86 -9.54 2.54
N ALA A 72 0.44 -8.62 1.68
CA ALA A 72 0.60 -8.74 0.25
C ALA A 72 2.09 -8.76 -0.17
N ALA A 73 2.91 -7.88 0.42
CA ALA A 73 4.35 -7.84 0.16
C ALA A 73 5.05 -9.14 0.56
N ILE A 74 4.74 -9.69 1.74
CA ILE A 74 5.29 -10.99 2.19
C ILE A 74 4.93 -12.09 1.21
N MET A 75 3.66 -12.18 0.81
CA MET A 75 3.24 -13.20 -0.16
C MET A 75 3.88 -13.01 -1.53
N GLY A 76 4.00 -11.78 -2.00
CA GLY A 76 4.68 -11.45 -3.27
C GLY A 76 6.14 -11.86 -3.23
N MET A 77 6.88 -11.46 -2.20
CA MET A 77 8.29 -11.85 -2.01
C MET A 77 8.47 -13.37 -1.91
N THR A 78 7.59 -14.06 -1.17
CA THR A 78 7.64 -15.52 -1.05
C THR A 78 7.50 -16.18 -2.41
N ARG A 79 6.51 -15.78 -3.20
CA ARG A 79 6.28 -16.33 -4.55
C ARG A 79 7.45 -16.04 -5.50
N ALA A 80 8.03 -14.85 -5.42
CA ALA A 80 9.20 -14.50 -6.22
C ALA A 80 10.41 -15.37 -5.88
N LEU A 81 10.64 -15.66 -4.59
CA LEU A 81 11.71 -16.56 -4.14
C LEU A 81 11.47 -18.02 -4.56
N GLU A 82 10.23 -18.49 -4.53
CA GLU A 82 9.85 -19.81 -5.04
C GLU A 82 10.13 -19.93 -6.54
N LEU A 83 9.75 -18.92 -7.31
CA LEU A 83 10.03 -18.83 -8.75
C LEU A 83 11.54 -18.81 -9.04
N PHE A 84 12.31 -18.03 -8.27
CA PHE A 84 13.75 -17.99 -8.40
C PHE A 84 14.39 -19.36 -8.10
N ARG A 85 13.96 -20.03 -7.04
CA ARG A 85 14.43 -21.38 -6.70
C ARG A 85 14.15 -22.36 -7.84
N ASP A 86 12.94 -22.35 -8.37
CA ASP A 86 12.57 -23.20 -9.51
C ASP A 86 13.47 -22.92 -10.74
N SER A 87 13.72 -21.64 -11.04
CA SER A 87 14.63 -21.24 -12.11
C SER A 87 16.05 -21.80 -11.92
N VAL A 88 16.57 -21.76 -10.69
CA VAL A 88 17.90 -22.30 -10.36
C VAL A 88 17.93 -23.84 -10.50
N GLU A 89 16.90 -24.52 -10.02
CA GLU A 89 16.83 -25.98 -10.01
C GLU A 89 16.62 -26.57 -11.41
N THR A 90 15.81 -25.92 -12.25
CA THR A 90 15.41 -26.42 -13.56
C THR A 90 16.16 -25.81 -14.74
N GLY A 91 16.85 -24.68 -14.53
CA GLY A 91 17.45 -23.89 -15.60
C GLY A 91 16.42 -23.11 -16.44
N THR A 92 15.15 -23.08 -16.03
CA THR A 92 14.08 -22.39 -16.75
C THR A 92 14.16 -20.87 -16.50
N VAL A 93 14.10 -20.09 -17.57
CA VAL A 93 13.94 -18.63 -17.48
C VAL A 93 12.45 -18.30 -17.36
N HIS A 94 12.08 -17.64 -16.29
CA HIS A 94 10.70 -17.22 -16.05
C HIS A 94 10.52 -15.74 -16.39
N ASP A 95 9.55 -15.44 -17.24
CA ASP A 95 9.04 -14.09 -17.49
C ASP A 95 7.63 -13.99 -16.88
N ARG A 96 7.50 -13.18 -15.82
CA ARG A 96 6.28 -13.10 -15.01
C ARG A 96 5.91 -11.65 -14.73
N PRO A 97 5.49 -10.88 -15.75
CA PRO A 97 5.05 -9.49 -15.60
C PRO A 97 3.80 -9.33 -14.73
N ASP A 98 3.05 -10.43 -14.53
CA ASP A 98 1.92 -10.48 -13.60
C ASP A 98 2.34 -10.53 -12.12
N MET A 99 3.61 -10.78 -11.84
CA MET A 99 4.14 -10.96 -10.49
C MET A 99 5.34 -10.06 -10.17
N LEU A 100 6.16 -9.76 -11.17
CA LEU A 100 7.36 -8.94 -11.03
C LEU A 100 7.19 -7.66 -11.81
N ALA A 101 7.23 -6.52 -11.11
CA ALA A 101 7.17 -5.21 -11.74
C ALA A 101 8.36 -4.98 -12.67
N GLY A 102 8.12 -4.41 -13.84
CA GLY A 102 9.15 -3.98 -14.77
C GLY A 102 9.95 -2.80 -14.25
N ILE A 103 11.06 -2.49 -14.91
CA ILE A 103 11.89 -1.34 -14.53
C ILE A 103 11.13 -0.03 -14.70
N GLU A 104 10.27 0.06 -15.72
CA GLU A 104 9.41 1.21 -16.00
C GLU A 104 8.42 1.43 -14.85
N ASP A 105 7.75 0.38 -14.38
CA ASP A 105 6.81 0.46 -13.25
C ASP A 105 7.50 0.98 -12.00
N ILE A 106 8.73 0.51 -11.75
CA ILE A 106 9.53 0.93 -10.59
C ILE A 106 9.96 2.39 -10.73
N THR A 107 10.44 2.79 -11.90
CA THR A 107 10.87 4.18 -12.15
C THR A 107 9.72 5.16 -12.06
N ASP A 108 8.56 4.81 -12.58
CA ASP A 108 7.34 5.61 -12.47
C ASP A 108 6.89 5.75 -11.02
N LEU A 109 6.87 4.65 -10.27
CA LEU A 109 6.54 4.65 -8.85
C LEU A 109 7.51 5.52 -8.03
N MET A 110 8.78 5.53 -8.39
CA MET A 110 9.83 6.36 -7.77
C MET A 110 9.77 7.84 -8.19
N GLY A 111 8.90 8.20 -9.12
CA GLY A 111 8.70 9.56 -9.58
C GLY A 111 9.77 10.08 -10.55
N TYR A 112 10.49 9.20 -11.22
CA TYR A 112 11.52 9.58 -12.20
C TYR A 112 11.02 10.52 -13.30
N PRO A 113 9.82 10.36 -13.86
CA PRO A 113 9.31 11.31 -14.89
C PRO A 113 9.22 12.74 -14.38
N PHE A 114 8.92 12.94 -13.09
CA PHE A 114 8.89 14.25 -12.47
C PHE A 114 10.32 14.81 -12.31
N ILE A 115 11.28 13.99 -11.92
CA ILE A 115 12.68 14.36 -11.79
C ILE A 115 13.26 14.74 -13.16
N ASP A 116 13.03 13.93 -14.19
CA ASP A 116 13.45 14.19 -15.57
C ASP A 116 12.91 15.52 -16.10
N LYS A 117 11.64 15.82 -15.78
CA LYS A 117 11.03 17.10 -16.12
C LYS A 117 11.75 18.26 -15.44
N LEU A 118 11.99 18.17 -14.13
CA LEU A 118 12.72 19.21 -13.38
C LEU A 118 14.14 19.38 -13.91
N GLU A 119 14.85 18.31 -14.14
CA GLU A 119 16.21 18.38 -14.68
C GLU A 119 16.24 19.04 -16.08
N SER A 120 15.29 18.69 -16.95
CA SER A 120 15.20 19.30 -18.28
C SER A 120 14.86 20.79 -18.24
N GLU A 121 14.18 21.25 -17.20
CA GLU A 121 13.79 22.65 -17.02
C GLU A 121 14.90 23.49 -16.35
N PHE A 122 15.66 22.91 -15.43
CA PHE A 122 16.59 23.67 -14.59
C PHE A 122 18.07 23.40 -14.86
N LEU A 123 18.45 22.27 -15.47
CA LEU A 123 19.83 21.97 -15.79
C LEU A 123 20.21 22.46 -17.21
N LEU A 124 21.39 23.01 -17.33
CA LEU A 124 21.95 23.37 -18.64
C LEU A 124 22.31 22.09 -19.42
N PRO A 125 22.27 22.14 -20.76
CA PRO A 125 22.66 21.00 -21.60
C PRO A 125 24.03 20.40 -21.25
N GLU A 126 25.02 21.25 -20.94
CA GLU A 126 26.35 20.84 -20.52
C GLU A 126 26.37 20.08 -19.17
N GLU A 127 25.51 20.48 -18.27
CA GLU A 127 25.35 19.78 -16.96
C GLU A 127 24.68 18.43 -17.15
N MET A 128 23.69 18.35 -18.04
CA MET A 128 23.04 17.12 -18.42
C MET A 128 24.01 16.14 -19.08
N GLU A 129 24.84 16.63 -20.02
CA GLU A 129 25.85 15.80 -20.67
C GLU A 129 26.91 15.32 -19.68
N ARG A 130 27.35 16.18 -18.74
CA ARG A 130 28.29 15.80 -17.68
C ARG A 130 27.73 14.74 -16.74
N LYS A 131 26.42 14.81 -16.44
CA LYS A 131 25.75 13.89 -15.50
C LYS A 131 25.44 12.52 -16.12
N TYR A 132 24.97 12.52 -17.35
CA TYR A 132 24.44 11.33 -18.03
C TYR A 132 25.25 10.88 -19.25
N GLY A 133 26.23 11.68 -19.69
CA GLY A 133 26.98 11.45 -20.93
C GLY A 133 26.09 11.63 -22.16
N SER A 134 26.62 11.22 -23.32
CA SER A 134 25.86 11.22 -24.59
C SER A 134 24.86 10.04 -24.69
N GLY A 135 24.68 9.28 -23.62
CA GLY A 135 23.79 8.12 -23.56
C GLY A 135 22.34 8.47 -23.22
N THR A 136 21.45 7.57 -23.52
CA THR A 136 20.03 7.65 -23.22
C THR A 136 19.78 7.78 -21.71
N ARG A 137 18.96 8.75 -21.30
CA ARG A 137 18.53 8.99 -19.89
C ARG A 137 17.73 7.86 -19.26
N SER A 138 17.42 6.82 -19.98
CA SER A 138 16.64 5.69 -19.48
C SER A 138 17.57 4.55 -19.10
N PHE A 139 17.28 3.90 -18.00
CA PHE A 139 17.80 2.58 -17.63
C PHE A 139 17.29 1.49 -18.60
N VAL A 140 17.17 1.80 -19.88
CA VAL A 140 16.83 0.79 -20.87
C VAL A 140 18.07 -0.06 -21.06
N VAL A 141 18.06 -1.23 -20.43
CA VAL A 141 18.98 -2.31 -20.78
C VAL A 141 18.71 -2.64 -22.23
N ARG A 142 19.57 -2.16 -23.13
CA ARG A 142 19.52 -2.61 -24.52
C ARG A 142 19.96 -4.07 -24.49
N GLY A 143 18.99 -4.99 -24.72
CA GLY A 143 19.26 -6.38 -25.02
C GLY A 143 20.04 -6.56 -26.33
#